data_969fd7cf3cd37470d4d5ac32b2779adc
#
_entry.id   969fd7cf3cd37470d4d5ac32b2779adc
#
_cell.length_a   1.000
_cell.length_b   1.000
_cell.length_c   1.000
_cell.angle_alpha   90.00
_cell.angle_beta   90.00
_cell.angle_gamma   90.00
#
_symmetry.space_group_name_H-M   'P 1'
#
loop_
_entity.id
_entity.type
_entity.pdbx_description
1 polymer ?
#
loop_
_entity_poly.entity_id
_entity_poly.type
_entity_poly.pdbx_seq_one_letter_code
_entity_poly.pdbx_strand_id
1 'polypeptide(L)'
;MIGIDHRVRGLLLAAVIVAQPVTGEESEPARYESALAEWRADRLASLKGPDGWLNLAGLYWLEEGSSSFGTAAGNDLVAPEGSAQPKLGDFVVDDGMVTFVTEPGVEVFHGESPVTEVLLTDDQDGEPTLLTHGSLAWTVIRRMDRLGVRLRDYDHPAIAAFEGIESYPADPDWRLEARFEAYPEPRKIRLATVVQGLGWEPTVPGTLEFEARGQSLSLEAYRSNDGFFIVFADGTTGDTTYPAGRYLAANLPGPDGTTILDFNRAYNPPCVFNEFATCPLATPRNRLPVAVEAGEKYAEKPDSP
;
A
#
# COMPACT_ATOMS: atom_id res chain seq x y z
N MET A 1 94.33 35.40 -14.94
CA MET A 1 93.71 35.34 -16.26
C MET A 1 92.55 34.42 -16.20
N ILE A 2 91.36 34.94 -16.49
CA ILE A 2 90.08 34.31 -16.77
C ILE A 2 89.49 33.55 -15.60
N GLY A 3 88.54 34.23 -14.87
CA GLY A 3 87.60 33.64 -13.97
C GLY A 3 86.36 33.11 -14.75
N ILE A 4 85.74 32.02 -14.31
CA ILE A 4 84.46 31.54 -14.78
C ILE A 4 83.53 31.52 -13.58
N ASP A 5 82.53 32.38 -13.67
CA ASP A 5 81.45 32.57 -12.71
C ASP A 5 80.30 31.50 -13.02
N HIS A 6 80.04 30.61 -12.10
CA HIS A 6 78.90 29.68 -12.21
C HIS A 6 77.78 30.08 -11.24
N ARG A 7 76.82 30.86 -11.73
CA ARG A 7 75.58 31.11 -11.03
C ARG A 7 74.69 29.91 -11.19
N VAL A 8 74.51 29.17 -10.13
CA VAL A 8 73.48 28.12 -10.03
C VAL A 8 72.13 28.79 -9.75
N ARG A 9 71.21 28.75 -10.71
CA ARG A 9 69.80 29.14 -10.52
C ARG A 9 69.06 27.97 -9.89
N GLY A 10 68.68 28.09 -8.61
CA GLY A 10 67.78 27.17 -7.94
C GLY A 10 66.34 27.33 -8.49
N LEU A 11 65.76 26.25 -9.07
CA LEU A 11 64.37 26.16 -9.44
C LEU A 11 63.56 25.73 -8.20
N LEU A 12 62.77 26.65 -7.63
CA LEU A 12 61.78 26.33 -6.61
C LEU A 12 60.59 25.68 -7.31
N LEU A 13 60.43 24.36 -7.19
CA LEU A 13 59.18 23.65 -7.53
C LEU A 13 58.19 23.95 -6.40
N ALA A 14 57.15 24.74 -6.70
CA ALA A 14 55.99 24.87 -5.86
C ALA A 14 55.09 23.62 -6.06
N ALA A 15 55.03 22.77 -5.05
CA ALA A 15 54.09 21.66 -5.03
C ALA A 15 52.67 22.20 -4.81
N VAL A 16 51.83 22.17 -5.83
CA VAL A 16 50.40 22.43 -5.72
C VAL A 16 49.74 21.18 -5.12
N ILE A 17 49.39 21.23 -3.85
CA ILE A 17 48.59 20.23 -3.20
C ILE A 17 47.14 20.44 -3.71
N VAL A 18 46.72 19.64 -4.68
CA VAL A 18 45.30 19.54 -5.07
C VAL A 18 44.60 18.72 -3.99
N ALA A 19 43.87 19.40 -3.11
CA ALA A 19 43.00 18.76 -2.18
C ALA A 19 41.87 18.06 -3.01
N GLN A 20 41.90 16.74 -3.05
CA GLN A 20 40.79 15.97 -3.60
C GLN A 20 39.58 16.13 -2.67
N PRO A 21 38.34 16.33 -3.21
CA PRO A 21 37.18 16.32 -2.37
C PRO A 21 37.04 14.91 -1.76
N VAL A 22 37.12 14.86 -0.44
CA VAL A 22 36.71 13.66 0.32
C VAL A 22 35.23 13.54 0.10
N THR A 23 34.78 12.62 -0.78
CA THR A 23 33.42 12.17 -0.84
C THR A 23 33.15 11.44 0.47
N GLY A 24 32.66 12.19 1.46
CA GLY A 24 32.28 11.64 2.76
C GLY A 24 31.24 10.54 2.54
N GLU A 25 31.58 9.33 2.92
CA GLU A 25 30.63 8.23 2.99
C GLU A 25 29.54 8.65 3.98
N GLU A 26 28.29 8.72 3.49
CA GLU A 26 27.16 9.11 4.31
C GLU A 26 27.04 8.16 5.51
N SER A 27 26.82 8.70 6.71
CA SER A 27 26.71 7.86 7.91
C SER A 27 25.50 6.93 7.82
N GLU A 28 25.56 5.79 8.51
CA GLU A 28 24.46 4.81 8.48
C GLU A 28 23.12 5.42 8.93
N PRO A 29 23.01 6.26 9.97
CA PRO A 29 21.78 6.98 10.30
C PRO A 29 21.28 7.89 9.16
N ALA A 30 22.17 8.65 8.50
CA ALA A 30 21.78 9.54 7.41
C ALA A 30 21.25 8.74 6.19
N ARG A 31 21.89 7.62 5.87
CA ARG A 31 21.38 6.70 4.82
C ARG A 31 20.01 6.13 5.15
N TYR A 32 19.78 5.78 6.42
CA TYR A 32 18.47 5.30 6.86
C TYR A 32 17.39 6.38 6.75
N GLU A 33 17.67 7.60 7.21
CA GLU A 33 16.75 8.75 7.11
C GLU A 33 16.40 9.05 5.64
N SER A 34 17.39 9.02 4.75
CA SER A 34 17.20 9.21 3.32
C SER A 34 16.29 8.11 2.72
N ALA A 35 16.57 6.84 3.04
CA ALA A 35 15.77 5.71 2.58
C ALA A 35 14.33 5.72 3.14
N LEU A 36 14.13 6.20 4.36
CA LEU A 36 12.80 6.37 4.95
C LEU A 36 12.04 7.51 4.28
N ALA A 37 12.72 8.62 3.96
CA ALA A 37 12.12 9.74 3.25
C ALA A 37 11.70 9.34 1.82
N GLU A 38 12.53 8.57 1.11
CA GLU A 38 12.20 8.00 -0.21
C GLU A 38 10.99 7.07 -0.11
N TRP A 39 10.99 6.13 0.83
CA TRP A 39 9.85 5.23 1.06
C TRP A 39 8.54 6.01 1.32
N ARG A 40 8.59 7.09 2.12
CA ARG A 40 7.44 7.96 2.37
C ARG A 40 6.96 8.66 1.10
N ALA A 41 7.88 9.15 0.27
CA ALA A 41 7.55 9.76 -1.01
C ALA A 41 6.89 8.76 -1.97
N ASP A 42 7.42 7.55 -2.09
CA ASP A 42 6.86 6.46 -2.89
C ASP A 42 5.47 6.05 -2.38
N ARG A 43 5.29 6.01 -1.07
CA ARG A 43 3.99 5.74 -0.44
C ARG A 43 2.94 6.78 -0.84
N LEU A 44 3.28 8.08 -0.80
CA LEU A 44 2.37 9.15 -1.23
C LEU A 44 2.07 9.07 -2.73
N ALA A 45 3.08 8.80 -3.55
CA ALA A 45 2.91 8.61 -4.99
C ALA A 45 2.00 7.42 -5.31
N SER A 46 2.19 6.29 -4.62
CA SER A 46 1.38 5.08 -4.81
C SER A 46 -0.11 5.30 -4.46
N LEU A 47 -0.41 6.13 -3.46
CA LEU A 47 -1.81 6.45 -3.10
C LEU A 47 -2.54 7.21 -4.20
N LYS A 48 -1.81 8.04 -4.97
CA LYS A 48 -2.33 8.86 -6.09
C LYS A 48 -2.27 8.14 -7.43
N GLY A 49 -1.54 7.05 -7.52
CA GLY A 49 -1.33 6.29 -8.76
C GLY A 49 -2.59 5.58 -9.27
N PRO A 50 -2.54 4.97 -10.47
CA PRO A 50 -3.69 4.27 -11.05
C PRO A 50 -4.25 3.16 -10.14
N ASP A 51 -3.38 2.43 -9.44
CA ASP A 51 -3.76 1.40 -8.47
C ASP A 51 -3.93 1.93 -7.05
N GLY A 52 -3.87 3.26 -6.89
CA GLY A 52 -3.95 3.95 -5.61
C GLY A 52 -5.30 3.85 -4.93
N TRP A 53 -5.34 4.27 -3.66
CA TRP A 53 -6.55 4.20 -2.84
C TRP A 53 -7.36 5.51 -2.86
N LEU A 54 -6.79 6.60 -3.38
CA LEU A 54 -7.48 7.89 -3.49
C LEU A 54 -8.42 8.00 -4.69
N ASN A 55 -8.27 7.11 -5.67
CA ASN A 55 -9.10 7.08 -6.86
C ASN A 55 -10.27 6.08 -6.78
N LEU A 56 -10.46 5.39 -5.65
CA LEU A 56 -11.62 4.52 -5.48
C LEU A 56 -12.89 5.35 -5.40
N ALA A 57 -13.84 5.04 -6.30
CA ALA A 57 -15.10 5.72 -6.47
C ALA A 57 -16.32 4.83 -6.19
N GLY A 58 -16.12 3.53 -5.94
CA GLY A 58 -17.20 2.62 -5.61
C GLY A 58 -16.75 1.18 -5.36
N LEU A 59 -17.57 0.48 -4.58
CA LEU A 59 -17.53 -0.98 -4.42
C LEU A 59 -18.97 -1.49 -4.40
N TYR A 60 -19.34 -2.24 -5.41
CA TYR A 60 -20.70 -2.75 -5.61
C TYR A 60 -20.68 -4.26 -5.59
N TRP A 61 -21.44 -4.88 -4.68
CA TRP A 61 -21.57 -6.34 -4.63
C TRP A 61 -22.56 -6.81 -5.67
N LEU A 62 -22.15 -7.81 -6.46
CA LEU A 62 -22.98 -8.41 -7.50
C LEU A 62 -23.78 -9.59 -6.94
N GLU A 63 -25.00 -9.70 -7.42
CA GLU A 63 -25.87 -10.86 -7.21
C GLU A 63 -26.00 -11.63 -8.53
N GLU A 64 -26.52 -12.86 -8.48
CA GLU A 64 -26.81 -13.66 -9.67
C GLU A 64 -27.80 -12.94 -10.59
N GLY A 65 -27.56 -12.95 -11.90
CA GLY A 65 -28.34 -12.23 -12.89
C GLY A 65 -27.69 -10.95 -13.41
N SER A 66 -28.46 -9.97 -13.84
CA SER A 66 -27.98 -8.75 -14.49
C SER A 66 -28.09 -7.54 -13.57
N SER A 67 -27.04 -6.72 -13.55
CA SER A 67 -26.95 -5.46 -12.80
C SER A 67 -26.52 -4.34 -13.74
N SER A 68 -27.33 -3.31 -13.89
CA SER A 68 -27.05 -2.15 -14.73
C SER A 68 -26.02 -1.21 -14.14
N PHE A 69 -25.18 -0.59 -14.99
CA PHE A 69 -24.09 0.28 -14.58
C PHE A 69 -24.04 1.57 -15.39
N GLY A 70 -23.86 2.70 -14.73
CA GLY A 70 -23.73 4.04 -15.34
C GLY A 70 -23.99 5.13 -14.32
N THR A 71 -24.08 6.42 -14.79
CA THR A 71 -24.24 7.57 -13.89
C THR A 71 -25.71 7.87 -13.53
N ALA A 72 -26.69 7.31 -14.24
CA ALA A 72 -28.09 7.52 -13.89
C ALA A 72 -28.43 6.86 -12.57
N ALA A 73 -29.14 7.58 -11.70
CA ALA A 73 -29.58 7.09 -10.38
C ALA A 73 -30.46 5.84 -10.41
N GLY A 74 -30.98 5.45 -11.57
CA GLY A 74 -31.78 4.24 -11.77
C GLY A 74 -30.97 2.99 -12.10
N ASN A 75 -29.63 3.08 -12.21
CA ASN A 75 -28.78 1.91 -12.36
C ASN A 75 -28.62 1.19 -11.00
N ASP A 76 -28.34 -0.10 -11.05
CA ASP A 76 -28.01 -0.90 -9.86
C ASP A 76 -26.63 -0.50 -9.31
N LEU A 77 -25.66 -0.21 -10.19
CA LEU A 77 -24.35 0.31 -9.88
C LEU A 77 -24.25 1.76 -10.42
N VAL A 78 -24.19 2.73 -9.51
CA VAL A 78 -24.21 4.15 -9.88
C VAL A 78 -22.79 4.72 -9.83
N ALA A 79 -22.23 5.06 -11.00
CA ALA A 79 -20.96 5.76 -11.12
C ALA A 79 -21.09 7.24 -10.69
N PRO A 80 -19.98 7.93 -10.33
CA PRO A 80 -20.00 9.34 -9.97
C PRO A 80 -20.70 10.21 -11.02
N GLU A 81 -21.47 11.18 -10.57
CA GLU A 81 -22.21 12.09 -11.47
C GLU A 81 -21.25 12.83 -12.42
N GLY A 82 -21.57 12.85 -13.70
CA GLY A 82 -20.79 13.53 -14.72
C GLY A 82 -19.53 12.80 -15.20
N SER A 83 -19.20 11.62 -14.63
CA SER A 83 -18.01 10.85 -15.03
C SER A 83 -18.21 10.03 -16.31
N ALA A 84 -19.46 9.77 -16.71
CA ALA A 84 -19.78 8.95 -17.87
C ALA A 84 -21.23 9.17 -18.37
N GLN A 85 -21.66 8.35 -19.34
CA GLN A 85 -23.03 8.29 -19.82
C GLN A 85 -24.01 7.77 -18.77
N PRO A 86 -25.32 8.06 -18.91
CA PRO A 86 -26.37 7.55 -18.01
C PRO A 86 -26.35 6.03 -17.84
N LYS A 87 -26.04 5.29 -18.91
CA LYS A 87 -25.80 3.84 -18.86
C LYS A 87 -24.51 3.53 -19.65
N LEU A 88 -23.65 2.70 -19.04
CA LEU A 88 -22.42 2.20 -19.64
C LEU A 88 -22.54 0.75 -20.11
N GLY A 89 -23.40 -0.03 -19.45
CA GLY A 89 -23.60 -1.45 -19.73
C GLY A 89 -24.23 -2.19 -18.58
N ASP A 90 -24.10 -3.51 -18.61
CA ASP A 90 -24.64 -4.41 -17.62
C ASP A 90 -23.56 -5.43 -17.20
N PHE A 91 -23.47 -5.71 -15.89
CA PHE A 91 -22.76 -6.86 -15.37
C PHE A 91 -23.74 -8.04 -15.30
N VAL A 92 -23.37 -9.15 -15.92
CA VAL A 92 -24.18 -10.39 -15.89
C VAL A 92 -23.41 -11.46 -15.11
N VAL A 93 -23.98 -11.92 -14.01
CA VAL A 93 -23.45 -13.02 -13.21
C VAL A 93 -24.22 -14.29 -13.54
N ASP A 94 -23.52 -15.33 -13.97
CA ASP A 94 -24.05 -16.66 -14.27
C ASP A 94 -23.08 -17.71 -13.73
N ASP A 95 -23.55 -18.51 -12.77
CA ASP A 95 -22.76 -19.56 -12.09
C ASP A 95 -21.40 -19.07 -11.59
N GLY A 96 -21.38 -17.87 -10.99
CA GLY A 96 -20.19 -17.25 -10.40
C GLY A 96 -19.19 -16.70 -11.41
N MET A 97 -19.51 -16.67 -12.69
CA MET A 97 -18.78 -15.96 -13.75
C MET A 97 -19.42 -14.60 -14.00
N VAL A 98 -18.59 -13.59 -14.24
CA VAL A 98 -19.05 -12.22 -14.50
C VAL A 98 -18.72 -11.84 -15.93
N THR A 99 -19.75 -11.50 -16.70
CA THR A 99 -19.61 -10.91 -18.05
C THR A 99 -20.03 -9.45 -18.02
N PHE A 100 -19.26 -8.56 -18.64
CA PHE A 100 -19.68 -7.19 -18.88
C PHE A 100 -20.19 -7.05 -20.31
N VAL A 101 -21.39 -6.49 -20.46
CA VAL A 101 -22.04 -6.21 -21.76
C VAL A 101 -22.15 -4.70 -21.89
N THR A 102 -21.45 -4.15 -22.88
CA THR A 102 -21.41 -2.69 -23.13
C THR A 102 -22.74 -2.20 -23.74
N GLU A 103 -23.25 -1.07 -23.27
CA GLU A 103 -24.44 -0.41 -23.84
C GLU A 103 -24.18 0.00 -25.31
N PRO A 104 -25.13 -0.26 -26.25
CA PRO A 104 -24.95 0.15 -27.64
C PRO A 104 -24.63 1.63 -27.81
N GLY A 105 -23.55 1.92 -28.53
CA GLY A 105 -23.07 3.29 -28.79
C GLY A 105 -22.14 3.85 -27.70
N VAL A 106 -21.82 3.07 -26.67
CA VAL A 106 -20.80 3.39 -25.66
C VAL A 106 -19.48 2.72 -26.03
N GLU A 107 -18.37 3.38 -25.79
CA GLU A 107 -17.02 2.82 -25.97
C GLU A 107 -16.42 2.45 -24.64
N VAL A 108 -16.26 1.14 -24.39
CA VAL A 108 -15.55 0.57 -23.23
C VAL A 108 -14.34 -0.18 -23.77
N PHE A 109 -13.22 -0.09 -23.08
CA PHE A 109 -11.95 -0.68 -23.52
C PHE A 109 -11.40 -1.70 -22.53
N HIS A 110 -10.78 -2.75 -23.08
CA HIS A 110 -9.83 -3.60 -22.39
C HIS A 110 -8.44 -3.37 -23.00
N GLY A 111 -7.56 -2.68 -22.27
CA GLY A 111 -6.35 -2.11 -22.85
C GLY A 111 -6.71 -1.08 -23.93
N GLU A 112 -6.22 -1.31 -25.16
CA GLU A 112 -6.53 -0.45 -26.32
C GLU A 112 -7.68 -0.99 -27.19
N SER A 113 -8.26 -2.12 -26.83
CA SER A 113 -9.29 -2.80 -27.64
C SER A 113 -10.69 -2.47 -27.13
N PRO A 114 -11.59 -1.94 -28.00
CA PRO A 114 -12.98 -1.74 -27.63
C PRO A 114 -13.68 -3.10 -27.43
N VAL A 115 -14.55 -3.19 -26.42
CA VAL A 115 -15.29 -4.38 -26.09
C VAL A 115 -16.78 -4.14 -26.14
N THR A 116 -17.56 -5.12 -26.64
CA THR A 116 -19.02 -5.13 -26.60
C THR A 116 -19.56 -6.13 -25.58
N GLU A 117 -18.83 -7.22 -25.39
CA GLU A 117 -19.10 -8.26 -24.41
C GLU A 117 -17.76 -8.89 -24.04
N VAL A 118 -17.51 -9.08 -22.73
CA VAL A 118 -16.24 -9.64 -22.24
C VAL A 118 -16.46 -10.36 -20.91
N LEU A 119 -15.94 -11.60 -20.82
CA LEU A 119 -15.84 -12.36 -19.59
C LEU A 119 -14.74 -11.73 -18.72
N LEU A 120 -15.06 -11.43 -17.45
CA LEU A 120 -14.14 -10.76 -16.53
C LEU A 120 -13.47 -11.77 -15.60
N THR A 121 -12.14 -11.73 -15.56
CA THR A 121 -11.35 -12.42 -14.54
C THR A 121 -11.32 -11.57 -13.27
N ASP A 122 -11.53 -12.18 -12.11
CA ASP A 122 -11.42 -11.48 -10.82
C ASP A 122 -9.99 -11.52 -10.25
N ASP A 123 -9.75 -10.80 -9.15
CA ASP A 123 -8.44 -10.62 -8.53
C ASP A 123 -7.92 -11.85 -7.73
N GLN A 124 -8.64 -12.98 -7.72
CA GLN A 124 -8.18 -14.24 -7.12
C GLN A 124 -7.72 -15.25 -8.18
N ASP A 125 -8.21 -15.13 -9.42
CA ASP A 125 -7.93 -16.07 -10.50
C ASP A 125 -6.78 -15.59 -11.42
N GLY A 126 -6.00 -14.58 -10.98
CA GLY A 126 -4.87 -14.05 -11.72
C GLY A 126 -4.88 -12.52 -11.82
N GLU A 127 -4.39 -11.99 -12.94
CA GLU A 127 -4.50 -10.56 -13.22
C GLU A 127 -5.96 -10.23 -13.58
N PRO A 128 -6.63 -9.33 -12.81
CA PRO A 128 -8.02 -9.04 -13.06
C PRO A 128 -8.21 -8.30 -14.38
N THR A 129 -9.30 -8.60 -15.08
CA THR A 129 -9.67 -7.87 -16.30
C THR A 129 -9.98 -6.42 -15.94
N LEU A 130 -9.15 -5.48 -16.42
CA LEU A 130 -9.35 -4.04 -16.25
C LEU A 130 -10.13 -3.49 -17.45
N LEU A 131 -11.32 -2.93 -17.21
CA LEU A 131 -12.08 -2.18 -18.19
C LEU A 131 -12.00 -0.69 -17.89
N THR A 132 -12.02 0.13 -18.96
CA THR A 132 -11.92 1.59 -18.87
C THR A 132 -12.94 2.31 -19.75
N HIS A 133 -13.38 3.48 -19.27
CA HIS A 133 -14.19 4.42 -20.02
C HIS A 133 -13.95 5.85 -19.50
N GLY A 134 -13.37 6.72 -20.33
CA GLY A 134 -12.97 8.07 -19.89
C GLY A 134 -11.97 7.98 -18.71
N SER A 135 -12.30 8.65 -17.60
CA SER A 135 -11.52 8.57 -16.34
C SER A 135 -11.87 7.35 -15.49
N LEU A 136 -12.95 6.63 -15.79
CA LEU A 136 -13.38 5.47 -15.04
C LEU A 136 -12.60 4.22 -15.43
N ALA A 137 -12.29 3.41 -14.42
CA ALA A 137 -11.73 2.08 -14.57
C ALA A 137 -12.37 1.13 -13.55
N TRP A 138 -12.61 -0.11 -13.93
CA TRP A 138 -13.20 -1.10 -13.01
C TRP A 138 -12.67 -2.49 -13.24
N THR A 139 -12.66 -3.25 -12.14
CA THR A 139 -12.29 -4.66 -12.11
C THR A 139 -13.31 -5.43 -11.25
N VAL A 140 -13.40 -6.74 -11.47
CA VAL A 140 -14.10 -7.63 -10.54
C VAL A 140 -13.13 -8.05 -9.43
N ILE A 141 -13.61 -8.00 -8.20
CA ILE A 141 -12.91 -8.55 -7.04
C ILE A 141 -13.72 -9.70 -6.44
N ARG A 142 -13.02 -10.71 -5.90
CA ARG A 142 -13.64 -11.79 -5.14
C ARG A 142 -13.22 -11.70 -3.68
N ARG A 143 -14.20 -11.70 -2.77
CA ARG A 143 -13.97 -11.73 -1.33
C ARG A 143 -14.81 -12.83 -0.71
N MET A 144 -14.16 -13.92 -0.33
CA MET A 144 -14.82 -15.18 0.03
C MET A 144 -15.68 -15.68 -1.15
N ASP A 145 -16.98 -15.81 -0.96
CA ASP A 145 -17.98 -16.22 -1.95
C ASP A 145 -18.66 -15.05 -2.69
N ARG A 146 -18.30 -13.79 -2.34
CA ARG A 146 -18.92 -12.59 -2.93
C ARG A 146 -18.07 -12.04 -4.06
N LEU A 147 -18.72 -11.72 -5.17
CA LEU A 147 -18.19 -10.97 -6.28
C LEU A 147 -18.56 -9.49 -6.14
N GLY A 148 -17.64 -8.61 -6.48
CA GLY A 148 -17.92 -7.17 -6.44
C GLY A 148 -17.18 -6.42 -7.54
N VAL A 149 -17.77 -5.33 -8.00
CA VAL A 149 -17.14 -4.37 -8.92
C VAL A 149 -16.41 -3.30 -8.09
N ARG A 150 -15.11 -3.22 -8.24
CA ARG A 150 -14.31 -2.11 -7.72
C ARG A 150 -14.16 -1.06 -8.79
N LEU A 151 -14.79 0.09 -8.55
CA LEU A 151 -14.74 1.25 -9.46
C LEU A 151 -13.67 2.23 -9.02
N ARG A 152 -12.91 2.72 -9.99
CA ARG A 152 -11.94 3.81 -9.85
C ARG A 152 -12.35 4.97 -10.74
N ASP A 153 -12.04 6.17 -10.31
CA ASP A 153 -12.08 7.37 -11.11
C ASP A 153 -10.70 8.06 -11.02
N TYR A 154 -9.97 8.08 -12.12
CA TYR A 154 -8.63 8.69 -12.16
C TYR A 154 -8.65 10.22 -12.04
N ASP A 155 -9.82 10.83 -12.19
CA ASP A 155 -10.06 12.26 -11.94
C ASP A 155 -10.73 12.51 -10.58
N HIS A 156 -10.73 11.50 -9.69
CA HIS A 156 -11.40 11.59 -8.38
C HIS A 156 -10.88 12.79 -7.57
N PRO A 157 -11.77 13.66 -7.05
CA PRO A 157 -11.38 14.90 -6.34
C PRO A 157 -10.43 14.67 -5.15
N ALA A 158 -10.50 13.52 -4.49
CA ALA A 158 -9.63 13.18 -3.37
C ALA A 158 -8.15 13.17 -3.75
N ILE A 159 -7.79 12.89 -5.02
CA ILE A 159 -6.40 12.90 -5.49
C ILE A 159 -5.81 14.30 -5.39
N ALA A 160 -6.56 15.31 -5.86
CA ALA A 160 -6.12 16.71 -5.82
C ALA A 160 -6.18 17.30 -4.40
N ALA A 161 -7.17 16.88 -3.60
CA ALA A 161 -7.37 17.35 -2.24
C ALA A 161 -6.42 16.70 -1.22
N PHE A 162 -5.68 15.65 -1.61
CA PHE A 162 -4.81 14.94 -0.68
C PHE A 162 -3.53 15.72 -0.36
N GLU A 163 -3.41 16.19 0.86
CA GLU A 163 -2.28 17.00 1.34
C GLU A 163 -1.10 16.17 1.88
N GLY A 164 -1.27 14.87 2.08
CA GLY A 164 -0.23 13.98 2.60
C GLY A 164 -0.66 13.18 3.83
N ILE A 165 0.31 12.55 4.48
CA ILE A 165 0.10 11.75 5.68
C ILE A 165 1.02 12.27 6.78
N GLU A 166 0.45 12.62 7.93
CA GLU A 166 1.23 12.91 9.12
C GLU A 166 1.90 11.62 9.62
N SER A 167 3.15 11.72 10.02
CA SER A 167 3.91 10.61 10.58
C SER A 167 4.65 11.04 11.84
N TYR A 168 4.94 10.09 12.71
CA TYR A 168 5.87 10.31 13.80
C TYR A 168 7.28 10.65 13.25
N PRO A 169 8.11 11.38 14.01
CA PRO A 169 9.54 11.47 13.72
C PRO A 169 10.17 10.08 13.61
N ALA A 170 11.21 9.95 12.79
CA ALA A 170 11.95 8.70 12.73
C ALA A 170 12.61 8.40 14.09
N ASP A 171 12.39 7.20 14.60
CA ASP A 171 12.98 6.73 15.85
C ASP A 171 13.70 5.40 15.57
N PRO A 172 15.04 5.36 15.64
CA PRO A 172 15.81 4.15 15.43
C PRO A 172 15.46 3.00 16.39
N ASP A 173 14.95 3.31 17.59
CA ASP A 173 14.51 2.32 18.58
C ASP A 173 13.28 1.53 18.11
N TRP A 174 12.60 1.98 17.08
CA TRP A 174 11.48 1.30 16.42
C TRP A 174 11.86 0.57 15.13
N ARG A 175 13.16 0.45 14.85
CA ARG A 175 13.70 -0.43 13.81
C ARG A 175 14.35 -1.64 14.47
N LEU A 176 13.59 -2.71 14.66
CA LEU A 176 13.90 -3.83 15.54
C LEU A 176 14.29 -5.08 14.75
N GLU A 177 15.27 -5.82 15.25
CA GLU A 177 15.50 -7.19 14.80
C GLU A 177 14.42 -8.09 15.40
N ALA A 178 13.83 -8.94 14.58
CA ALA A 178 12.84 -9.92 14.98
C ALA A 178 13.25 -11.33 14.52
N ARG A 179 13.09 -12.30 15.40
CA ARG A 179 13.28 -13.72 15.10
C ARG A 179 11.97 -14.31 14.58
N PHE A 180 12.04 -15.00 13.47
CA PHE A 180 10.89 -15.73 12.94
C PHE A 180 10.81 -17.12 13.58
N GLU A 181 9.71 -17.39 14.28
CA GLU A 181 9.38 -18.69 14.85
C GLU A 181 8.29 -19.35 14.01
N ALA A 182 8.70 -20.30 13.19
CA ALA A 182 7.79 -21.01 12.30
C ALA A 182 6.84 -21.93 13.09
N TYR A 183 5.57 -21.94 12.72
CA TYR A 183 4.65 -22.98 13.18
C TYR A 183 5.02 -24.33 12.55
N PRO A 184 4.81 -25.46 13.27
CA PRO A 184 5.01 -26.80 12.71
C PRO A 184 4.24 -27.00 11.40
N GLU A 185 3.05 -26.43 11.31
CA GLU A 185 2.22 -26.36 10.09
C GLU A 185 1.65 -24.95 9.95
N PRO A 186 1.80 -24.30 8.77
CA PRO A 186 1.15 -23.03 8.50
C PRO A 186 -0.36 -23.12 8.67
N ARG A 187 -0.97 -22.10 9.25
CA ARG A 187 -2.42 -22.09 9.56
C ARG A 187 -3.12 -21.10 8.64
N LYS A 188 -4.28 -21.45 8.15
CA LYS A 188 -5.25 -20.45 7.64
C LYS A 188 -6.08 -19.96 8.82
N ILE A 189 -6.21 -18.63 8.94
CA ILE A 189 -7.07 -18.01 9.93
C ILE A 189 -8.03 -17.06 9.22
N ARG A 190 -9.19 -16.84 9.80
CA ARG A 190 -10.14 -15.85 9.29
C ARG A 190 -10.02 -14.56 10.10
N LEU A 191 -9.63 -13.48 9.45
CA LEU A 191 -9.65 -12.13 10.00
C LEU A 191 -10.97 -11.46 9.65
N ALA A 192 -11.56 -10.76 10.62
CA ALA A 192 -12.63 -9.82 10.33
C ALA A 192 -12.07 -8.63 9.51
N THR A 193 -12.94 -7.98 8.75
CA THR A 193 -12.61 -6.77 8.01
C THR A 193 -13.49 -5.61 8.50
N VAL A 194 -13.21 -4.40 8.04
CA VAL A 194 -14.06 -3.22 8.30
C VAL A 194 -15.46 -3.37 7.71
N VAL A 195 -15.64 -4.24 6.72
CA VAL A 195 -16.96 -4.57 6.14
C VAL A 195 -17.58 -5.72 6.91
N GLN A 196 -18.72 -5.47 7.54
CA GLN A 196 -19.41 -6.47 8.35
C GLN A 196 -19.77 -7.73 7.53
N GLY A 197 -19.48 -8.90 8.11
CA GLY A 197 -19.74 -10.20 7.48
C GLY A 197 -18.67 -10.64 6.46
N LEU A 198 -17.78 -9.72 6.05
CA LEU A 198 -16.66 -10.05 5.18
C LEU A 198 -15.45 -10.51 6.00
N GLY A 199 -14.66 -11.42 5.45
CA GLY A 199 -13.43 -11.92 6.06
C GLY A 199 -12.27 -11.96 5.07
N TRP A 200 -11.07 -12.05 5.61
CA TRP A 200 -9.85 -12.37 4.86
C TRP A 200 -9.20 -13.61 5.48
N GLU A 201 -8.75 -14.55 4.65
CA GLU A 201 -8.20 -15.82 5.10
C GLU A 201 -6.73 -16.00 4.70
N PRO A 202 -5.80 -15.27 5.35
CA PRO A 202 -4.38 -15.42 5.08
C PRO A 202 -3.83 -16.72 5.63
N THR A 203 -2.69 -17.13 5.07
CA THR A 203 -1.82 -18.16 5.65
C THR A 203 -0.88 -17.50 6.66
N VAL A 204 -0.84 -18.05 7.88
CA VAL A 204 0.05 -17.65 8.97
C VAL A 204 1.13 -18.72 9.12
N PRO A 205 2.34 -18.49 8.63
CA PRO A 205 3.45 -19.44 8.72
C PRO A 205 4.11 -19.47 10.10
N GLY A 206 3.96 -18.43 10.92
CA GLY A 206 4.62 -18.31 12.21
C GLY A 206 4.44 -16.93 12.84
N THR A 207 5.28 -16.65 13.83
CA THR A 207 5.35 -15.38 14.56
C THR A 207 6.70 -14.72 14.36
N LEU A 208 6.72 -13.40 14.49
CA LEU A 208 7.92 -12.57 14.60
C LEU A 208 8.07 -12.16 16.08
N GLU A 209 9.11 -12.64 16.73
CA GLU A 209 9.42 -12.36 18.13
C GLU A 209 10.50 -11.29 18.22
N PHE A 210 10.32 -10.29 19.05
CA PHE A 210 11.22 -9.15 19.19
C PHE A 210 11.15 -8.52 20.58
N GLU A 211 12.17 -7.73 20.91
CA GLU A 211 12.22 -6.98 22.15
C GLU A 211 11.93 -5.50 21.88
N ALA A 212 10.99 -4.92 22.61
CA ALA A 212 10.72 -3.48 22.57
C ALA A 212 10.32 -2.96 23.93
N ARG A 213 10.86 -1.79 24.31
CA ARG A 213 10.56 -1.12 25.59
C ARG A 213 10.75 -2.05 26.80
N GLY A 214 11.75 -2.96 26.74
CA GLY A 214 12.07 -3.93 27.81
C GLY A 214 11.09 -5.08 27.95
N GLN A 215 10.29 -5.35 26.92
CA GLN A 215 9.32 -6.44 26.89
C GLN A 215 9.57 -7.33 25.67
N SER A 216 9.44 -8.65 25.87
CA SER A 216 9.39 -9.63 24.78
C SER A 216 8.00 -9.62 24.17
N LEU A 217 7.91 -9.31 22.89
CA LEU A 217 6.69 -9.14 22.12
C LEU A 217 6.67 -10.07 20.91
N SER A 218 5.49 -10.32 20.39
CA SER A 218 5.34 -11.14 19.17
C SER A 218 4.18 -10.66 18.31
N LEU A 219 4.30 -10.85 16.98
CA LEU A 219 3.26 -10.60 16.00
C LEU A 219 3.12 -11.80 15.07
N GLU A 220 1.90 -12.26 14.81
CA GLU A 220 1.63 -13.21 13.73
C GLU A 220 1.89 -12.53 12.39
N ALA A 221 2.70 -13.17 11.57
CA ALA A 221 3.00 -12.72 10.21
C ALA A 221 2.10 -13.43 9.20
N TYR A 222 1.55 -12.71 8.25
CA TYR A 222 0.76 -13.26 7.16
C TYR A 222 1.64 -13.37 5.92
N ARG A 223 1.58 -14.53 5.23
CA ARG A 223 2.38 -14.71 4.01
C ARG A 223 1.92 -13.74 2.92
N SER A 224 2.87 -13.03 2.34
CA SER A 224 2.69 -12.24 1.11
C SER A 224 3.64 -12.74 0.01
N ASN A 225 3.53 -12.19 -1.21
CA ASN A 225 4.37 -12.63 -2.33
C ASN A 225 5.87 -12.46 -2.04
N ASP A 226 6.25 -11.30 -1.50
CA ASP A 226 7.65 -10.89 -1.33
C ASP A 226 8.14 -10.89 0.12
N GLY A 227 7.31 -11.37 1.08
CA GLY A 227 7.68 -11.32 2.48
C GLY A 227 6.54 -11.64 3.43
N PHE A 228 6.43 -10.81 4.45
CA PHE A 228 5.35 -10.85 5.42
C PHE A 228 4.53 -9.56 5.39
N PHE A 229 3.24 -9.71 5.50
CA PHE A 229 2.29 -8.66 5.79
C PHE A 229 1.81 -8.81 7.22
N ILE A 230 1.72 -7.72 7.96
CA ILE A 230 1.35 -7.71 9.36
C ILE A 230 0.25 -6.65 9.55
N VAL A 231 -0.85 -7.06 10.17
CA VAL A 231 -1.90 -6.15 10.64
C VAL A 231 -1.81 -6.10 12.14
N PHE A 232 -1.55 -4.93 12.72
CA PHE A 232 -1.34 -4.80 14.17
C PHE A 232 -2.06 -3.59 14.75
N ALA A 233 -2.33 -3.67 16.04
CA ALA A 233 -2.78 -2.57 16.87
C ALA A 233 -1.84 -2.44 18.08
N ASP A 234 -1.76 -1.26 18.67
CA ASP A 234 -0.85 -0.94 19.76
C ASP A 234 -1.45 0.10 20.70
N GLY A 235 -0.69 0.60 21.67
CA GLY A 235 -1.16 1.57 22.64
C GLY A 235 -1.54 2.93 22.07
N THR A 236 -1.22 3.23 20.80
CA THR A 236 -1.61 4.49 20.13
C THR A 236 -2.90 4.34 19.31
N THR A 237 -3.40 3.10 19.16
CA THR A 237 -4.55 2.78 18.30
C THR A 237 -5.84 3.39 18.84
N GLY A 238 -6.50 4.22 18.04
CA GLY A 238 -7.73 4.95 18.41
C GLY A 238 -7.50 6.26 19.13
N ASP A 239 -6.22 6.65 19.34
CA ASP A 239 -5.82 7.95 19.86
C ASP A 239 -5.08 8.75 18.77
N THR A 240 -3.83 8.43 18.52
CA THR A 240 -2.99 9.10 17.52
C THR A 240 -2.78 8.29 16.25
N THR A 241 -3.23 7.03 16.22
CA THR A 241 -3.23 6.17 15.04
C THR A 241 -4.62 5.57 14.79
N TYR A 242 -4.81 5.05 13.59
CA TYR A 242 -6.13 4.62 13.10
C TYR A 242 -6.79 3.55 14.00
N PRO A 243 -8.09 3.67 14.34
CA PRO A 243 -8.77 2.77 15.28
C PRO A 243 -8.79 1.28 14.90
N ALA A 244 -8.72 0.97 13.59
CA ALA A 244 -8.66 -0.40 13.11
C ALA A 244 -7.24 -1.00 13.08
N GLY A 245 -6.22 -0.23 13.53
CA GLY A 245 -4.82 -0.61 13.51
C GLY A 245 -4.09 -0.13 12.26
N ARG A 246 -2.82 -0.54 12.15
CA ARG A 246 -1.91 -0.19 11.05
C ARG A 246 -1.36 -1.46 10.41
N TYR A 247 -0.74 -1.27 9.27
CA TYR A 247 -0.08 -2.33 8.51
C TYR A 247 1.43 -2.15 8.55
N LEU A 248 2.13 -3.28 8.46
CA LEU A 248 3.58 -3.32 8.38
C LEU A 248 3.98 -4.43 7.41
N ALA A 249 4.99 -4.18 6.59
CA ALA A 249 5.63 -5.20 5.76
C ALA A 249 7.00 -5.55 6.35
N ALA A 250 7.39 -6.82 6.27
CA ALA A 250 8.72 -7.28 6.61
C ALA A 250 9.22 -8.27 5.55
N ASN A 251 10.52 -8.28 5.32
CA ASN A 251 11.14 -9.26 4.44
C ASN A 251 11.06 -10.67 5.03
N LEU A 252 11.26 -11.68 4.21
CA LEU A 252 11.49 -13.03 4.71
C LEU A 252 12.77 -13.05 5.55
N PRO A 253 12.84 -13.93 6.58
CA PRO A 253 14.01 -14.04 7.43
C PRO A 253 15.24 -14.49 6.64
N GLY A 254 16.39 -13.96 7.03
CA GLY A 254 17.67 -14.40 6.53
C GLY A 254 18.03 -15.82 6.99
N PRO A 255 19.23 -16.31 6.60
CA PRO A 255 19.70 -17.64 6.98
C PRO A 255 19.87 -17.85 8.51
N ASP A 256 19.98 -16.75 9.26
CA ASP A 256 20.05 -16.72 10.73
C ASP A 256 18.66 -16.79 11.40
N GLY A 257 17.58 -16.78 10.59
CA GLY A 257 16.21 -16.80 11.05
C GLY A 257 15.69 -15.45 11.52
N THR A 258 16.41 -14.34 11.25
CA THR A 258 16.02 -13.01 11.66
C THR A 258 15.56 -12.14 10.48
N THR A 259 14.75 -11.12 10.76
CA THR A 259 14.34 -10.07 9.85
C THR A 259 14.19 -8.74 10.61
N ILE A 260 14.02 -7.65 9.89
CA ILE A 260 13.80 -6.33 10.49
C ILE A 260 12.33 -5.97 10.47
N LEU A 261 11.79 -5.62 11.63
CA LEU A 261 10.51 -4.91 11.81
C LEU A 261 10.81 -3.41 11.93
N ASP A 262 10.55 -2.68 10.87
CA ASP A 262 10.75 -1.24 10.85
C ASP A 262 9.41 -0.52 11.06
N PHE A 263 9.05 -0.28 12.31
CA PHE A 263 7.79 0.40 12.64
C PHE A 263 7.74 1.87 12.19
N ASN A 264 8.88 2.49 11.84
CA ASN A 264 8.88 3.80 11.18
C ASN A 264 8.21 3.75 9.79
N ARG A 265 8.07 2.54 9.23
CA ARG A 265 7.33 2.24 8.01
C ARG A 265 5.94 1.62 8.26
N ALA A 266 5.44 1.69 9.50
CA ALA A 266 4.04 1.32 9.76
C ALA A 266 3.12 2.33 9.07
N TYR A 267 2.09 1.83 8.37
CA TYR A 267 1.26 2.64 7.51
C TYR A 267 -0.24 2.39 7.69
N ASN A 268 -1.01 3.39 7.36
CA ASN A 268 -2.46 3.35 7.45
C ASN A 268 -3.07 2.40 6.40
N PRO A 269 -4.11 1.64 6.78
CA PRO A 269 -4.85 0.82 5.84
C PRO A 269 -5.62 1.67 4.83
N PRO A 270 -6.00 1.10 3.66
CA PRO A 270 -6.75 1.80 2.62
C PRO A 270 -8.04 2.49 3.09
N CYS A 271 -8.72 1.93 4.09
CA CYS A 271 -9.97 2.48 4.63
C CYS A 271 -9.82 3.84 5.36
N VAL A 272 -8.59 4.32 5.56
CA VAL A 272 -8.31 5.70 5.99
C VAL A 272 -8.57 6.70 4.85
N PHE A 273 -8.42 6.26 3.60
CA PHE A 273 -8.45 7.11 2.42
C PHE A 273 -9.79 7.07 1.67
N ASN A 274 -10.57 5.98 1.83
CA ASN A 274 -11.88 5.80 1.21
C ASN A 274 -12.73 4.77 1.98
N GLU A 275 -14.04 4.78 1.75
CA GLU A 275 -15.00 3.86 2.36
C GLU A 275 -15.18 2.53 1.61
N PHE A 276 -14.59 2.40 0.41
CA PHE A 276 -14.77 1.25 -0.48
C PHE A 276 -13.72 0.15 -0.29
N ALA A 277 -12.86 0.30 0.72
CA ALA A 277 -11.83 -0.68 1.03
C ALA A 277 -12.34 -1.78 1.98
N THR A 278 -11.83 -3.00 1.81
CA THR A 278 -12.19 -4.18 2.61
C THR A 278 -11.07 -4.57 3.58
N CYS A 279 -10.60 -3.61 4.37
CA CYS A 279 -9.41 -3.73 5.21
C CYS A 279 -9.54 -4.78 6.31
N PRO A 280 -8.58 -5.72 6.47
CA PRO A 280 -8.53 -6.62 7.61
C PRO A 280 -8.20 -5.89 8.91
N LEU A 281 -8.76 -6.41 10.01
CA LEU A 281 -8.58 -5.88 11.37
C LEU A 281 -7.48 -6.65 12.11
N ALA A 282 -6.78 -5.97 13.03
CA ALA A 282 -5.80 -6.60 13.90
C ALA A 282 -6.47 -7.64 14.83
N THR A 283 -5.93 -8.86 14.85
CA THR A 283 -6.36 -9.90 15.80
C THR A 283 -5.94 -9.57 17.23
N PRO A 284 -6.54 -10.18 18.25
CA PRO A 284 -6.05 -10.06 19.62
C PRO A 284 -4.57 -10.44 19.80
N ARG A 285 -4.04 -11.35 18.95
CA ARG A 285 -2.64 -11.78 18.98
C ARG A 285 -1.69 -10.73 18.40
N ASN A 286 -2.21 -9.84 17.58
CA ASN A 286 -1.45 -8.74 16.97
C ASN A 286 -1.76 -7.40 17.64
N ARG A 287 -2.11 -7.43 18.95
CA ARG A 287 -2.26 -6.23 19.78
C ARG A 287 -1.06 -6.11 20.71
N LEU A 288 -0.21 -5.13 20.45
CA LEU A 288 0.96 -4.85 21.29
C LEU A 288 0.53 -4.03 22.53
N PRO A 289 1.01 -4.39 23.72
CA PRO A 289 0.68 -3.67 24.95
C PRO A 289 1.45 -2.35 25.14
N VAL A 290 2.31 -2.02 24.19
CA VAL A 290 3.15 -0.81 24.19
C VAL A 290 2.63 0.20 23.17
N ALA A 291 2.87 1.50 23.37
CA ALA A 291 2.61 2.53 22.37
C ALA A 291 3.74 2.56 21.34
N VAL A 292 3.42 2.31 20.08
CA VAL A 292 4.36 2.37 18.94
C VAL A 292 4.27 3.75 18.32
N GLU A 293 4.99 4.71 18.89
CA GLU A 293 5.06 6.10 18.42
C GLU A 293 6.02 6.24 17.22
N ALA A 294 5.76 5.46 16.16
CA ALA A 294 6.51 5.44 14.92
C ALA A 294 5.56 5.17 13.73
N GLY A 295 5.95 5.55 12.52
CA GLY A 295 5.16 5.38 11.30
C GLY A 295 4.04 6.42 11.12
N GLU A 296 3.05 6.08 10.30
CA GLU A 296 1.93 6.97 9.96
C GLU A 296 0.99 7.18 11.16
N LYS A 297 0.55 8.43 11.33
CA LYS A 297 -0.48 8.87 12.29
C LYS A 297 -1.84 8.95 11.59
N TYR A 298 -2.86 9.07 12.40
CA TYR A 298 -4.22 9.32 11.94
C TYR A 298 -4.82 10.46 12.78
N ALA A 299 -5.25 11.49 12.09
CA ALA A 299 -6.14 12.49 12.68
C ALA A 299 -7.54 12.23 12.12
N GLU A 300 -8.51 12.07 13.00
CA GLU A 300 -9.90 12.02 12.58
C GLU A 300 -10.23 13.32 11.83
N LYS A 301 -10.64 13.19 10.56
CA LYS A 301 -11.11 14.37 9.83
C LYS A 301 -12.35 14.85 10.56
N PRO A 302 -12.44 16.13 10.94
CA PRO A 302 -13.71 16.68 11.39
C PRO A 302 -14.74 16.39 10.32
N ASP A 303 -15.89 15.83 10.72
CA ASP A 303 -16.99 15.41 9.85
C ASP A 303 -17.15 16.43 8.71
N SER A 304 -16.94 15.95 7.48
CA SER A 304 -17.31 16.74 6.31
C SER A 304 -18.82 16.87 6.32
N PRO A 305 -19.36 18.10 6.15
CA PRO A 305 -20.78 18.38 6.25
C PRO A 305 -21.62 17.63 5.24
#